data_0ebec51ff8374d5efdcefd66359b0d38
#
_entry.id   0ebec51ff8374d5efdcefd66359b0d38
#
_cell.length_a   1.000
_cell.length_b   1.000
_cell.length_c   1.000
_cell.angle_alpha   90.00
_cell.angle_beta   90.00
_cell.angle_gamma   90.00
#
_symmetry.space_group_name_H-M   'P 1'
#
loop_
_entity.id
_entity.type
_entity.pdbx_description
1 polymer ?
#
loop_
_entity_poly.entity_id
_entity_poly.type
_entity_poly.pdbx_seq_one_letter_code
_entity_poly.pdbx_strand_id
1 'polypeptide(L)'
;MVELQEIFDVSYGSKLDLNKMSSFNPTINFVGRSGKNNGVTASVDLLKNTKPYPAGLLTVALGGSVLSTFLQNKPFYTAQNVAVLNPKTEMTEQQKLFYCAAIFANAYRFSACGREANRTLRQLFVPSLDEIPSWVESVNLNPSAGVNEPKLKESLDLPVVRQSKRLDEIFTIQNGIAATKLKEFEQRQKDTVVYIRPASTQARTLRSYIARDSVDEKHIFPCHTLFTSTNGEGSHTYSYVSTCEFVANSDVAVLTPIQSDMPIEVKLYYAKCITANRYLFSYGRKPKGEKLKSIMLPYFDQQEDFDYICRFIHTLLFSNNL
;
A
#
# COMPACT_ATOMS: atom_id res chain seq x y z
N MET A 1 23.87 -25.51 -8.49
CA MET A 1 22.59 -25.73 -9.24
C MET A 1 22.28 -27.21 -9.24
N VAL A 2 21.08 -27.59 -8.78
CA VAL A 2 20.60 -28.97 -8.67
C VAL A 2 19.20 -29.09 -9.28
N GLU A 3 18.72 -30.31 -9.55
CA GLU A 3 17.34 -30.49 -10.01
C GLU A 3 16.34 -30.23 -8.86
N LEU A 4 15.19 -29.63 -9.18
CA LEU A 4 14.15 -29.29 -8.19
C LEU A 4 13.73 -30.48 -7.34
N GLN A 5 13.66 -31.68 -7.95
CA GLN A 5 13.33 -32.92 -7.25
C GLN A 5 14.38 -33.36 -6.22
N GLU A 6 15.58 -32.81 -6.22
CA GLU A 6 16.58 -33.10 -5.19
C GLU A 6 16.28 -32.35 -3.89
N ILE A 7 15.63 -31.16 -4.01
CA ILE A 7 15.29 -30.29 -2.88
C ILE A 7 13.85 -30.50 -2.38
N PHE A 8 12.92 -30.77 -3.30
CA PHE A 8 11.48 -30.89 -2.99
C PHE A 8 10.89 -32.23 -3.42
N ASP A 9 10.00 -32.76 -2.60
CA ASP A 9 9.04 -33.78 -3.04
C ASP A 9 7.95 -33.09 -3.88
N VAL A 10 7.84 -33.49 -5.15
CA VAL A 10 6.92 -32.89 -6.11
C VAL A 10 5.68 -33.76 -6.29
N SER A 11 4.51 -33.26 -5.92
CA SER A 11 3.21 -33.88 -6.14
C SER A 11 2.31 -33.04 -7.05
N TYR A 12 1.38 -33.69 -7.74
CA TYR A 12 0.44 -33.01 -8.66
C TYR A 12 -0.90 -32.75 -7.96
N GLY A 13 -0.90 -31.98 -6.93
CA GLY A 13 -2.04 -31.41 -6.23
C GLY A 13 -3.34 -32.27 -6.12
N SER A 14 -4.41 -31.67 -5.65
CA SER A 14 -5.72 -32.34 -5.45
C SER A 14 -6.51 -32.51 -6.76
N LYS A 15 -6.21 -31.76 -7.80
CA LYS A 15 -6.88 -31.78 -9.12
C LYS A 15 -8.39 -31.56 -9.07
N LEU A 16 -8.87 -30.75 -8.15
CA LEU A 16 -10.28 -30.49 -7.96
C LEU A 16 -10.81 -29.48 -8.98
N ASP A 17 -12.15 -29.47 -9.17
CA ASP A 17 -12.85 -28.52 -10.01
C ASP A 17 -13.60 -27.52 -9.10
N LEU A 18 -13.23 -26.24 -9.20
CA LEU A 18 -13.83 -25.19 -8.37
C LEU A 18 -15.36 -25.11 -8.52
N ASN A 19 -15.89 -25.36 -9.73
CA ASN A 19 -17.32 -25.30 -9.98
C ASN A 19 -18.11 -26.40 -9.25
N LYS A 20 -17.44 -27.40 -8.72
CA LYS A 20 -18.04 -28.48 -7.93
C LYS A 20 -17.82 -28.31 -6.42
N MET A 21 -17.22 -27.19 -6.01
CA MET A 21 -16.94 -26.89 -4.61
C MET A 21 -18.04 -26.03 -4.01
N SER A 22 -18.35 -26.29 -2.75
CA SER A 22 -19.23 -25.41 -1.94
C SER A 22 -18.39 -24.30 -1.29
N SER A 23 -19.00 -23.13 -1.12
CA SER A 23 -18.46 -21.98 -0.43
C SER A 23 -19.43 -21.40 0.61
N PHE A 24 -20.20 -22.27 1.25
CA PHE A 24 -21.20 -21.85 2.24
C PHE A 24 -20.53 -21.44 3.58
N ASN A 25 -19.53 -22.20 4.01
CA ASN A 25 -18.69 -21.89 5.19
C ASN A 25 -17.20 -22.04 4.82
N PRO A 26 -16.63 -21.14 4.01
CA PRO A 26 -15.33 -21.31 3.39
C PRO A 26 -14.20 -21.14 4.41
N THR A 27 -13.44 -22.20 4.62
CA THR A 27 -12.30 -22.23 5.55
C THR A 27 -10.99 -22.63 4.87
N ILE A 28 -11.04 -23.18 3.66
CA ILE A 28 -9.89 -23.71 2.93
C ILE A 28 -9.63 -22.88 1.66
N ASN A 29 -8.40 -22.49 1.41
CA ASN A 29 -8.02 -21.83 0.18
C ASN A 29 -8.10 -22.78 -1.02
N PHE A 30 -8.58 -22.29 -2.15
CA PHE A 30 -8.53 -23.02 -3.41
C PHE A 30 -7.51 -22.37 -4.35
N VAL A 31 -6.42 -23.08 -4.63
CA VAL A 31 -5.28 -22.59 -5.43
C VAL A 31 -5.46 -23.02 -6.89
N GLY A 32 -5.54 -22.05 -7.78
CA GLY A 32 -5.62 -22.22 -9.20
C GLY A 32 -4.30 -21.89 -9.92
N ARG A 33 -4.35 -21.77 -11.25
CA ARG A 33 -3.21 -21.46 -12.13
C ARG A 33 -3.01 -19.94 -12.30
N SER A 34 -3.37 -19.15 -11.29
CA SER A 34 -3.25 -17.69 -11.31
C SER A 34 -1.86 -17.24 -10.88
N GLY A 35 -1.32 -16.21 -11.52
CA GLY A 35 -0.11 -15.50 -11.08
C GLY A 35 -0.40 -14.38 -10.09
N LYS A 36 -1.64 -14.24 -9.59
CA LYS A 36 -2.06 -13.20 -8.64
C LYS A 36 -2.60 -13.82 -7.35
N ASN A 37 -2.64 -13.03 -6.29
CA ASN A 37 -3.21 -13.41 -4.99
C ASN A 37 -2.69 -14.77 -4.47
N ASN A 38 -1.37 -15.01 -4.52
CA ASN A 38 -0.72 -16.27 -4.14
C ASN A 38 -1.31 -17.51 -4.85
N GLY A 39 -1.86 -17.35 -6.05
CA GLY A 39 -2.56 -18.41 -6.77
C GLY A 39 -3.96 -18.73 -6.24
N VAL A 40 -4.38 -18.14 -5.13
CA VAL A 40 -5.69 -18.37 -4.51
C VAL A 40 -6.78 -17.71 -5.36
N THR A 41 -7.67 -18.55 -5.91
CA THR A 41 -8.78 -18.12 -6.78
C THR A 41 -10.12 -18.08 -6.06
N ALA A 42 -10.26 -18.82 -4.95
CA ALA A 42 -11.44 -18.83 -4.10
C ALA A 42 -11.12 -19.35 -2.69
N SER A 43 -12.07 -19.22 -1.77
CA SER A 43 -12.12 -20.00 -0.54
C SER A 43 -13.32 -20.94 -0.60
N VAL A 44 -13.15 -22.15 -0.09
CA VAL A 44 -14.12 -23.25 -0.21
C VAL A 44 -14.32 -23.97 1.12
N ASP A 45 -15.37 -24.76 1.20
CA ASP A 45 -15.67 -25.57 2.37
C ASP A 45 -14.70 -26.76 2.49
N LEU A 46 -14.50 -27.25 3.70
CA LEU A 46 -13.75 -28.49 3.95
C LEU A 46 -14.50 -29.69 3.36
N LEU A 47 -13.82 -30.47 2.50
CA LEU A 47 -14.35 -31.70 1.92
C LEU A 47 -14.30 -32.86 2.92
N LYS A 48 -15.35 -33.67 3.00
CA LYS A 48 -15.39 -34.85 3.90
C LYS A 48 -14.37 -35.92 3.55
N ASN A 49 -14.10 -36.13 2.26
CA ASN A 49 -13.29 -37.26 1.75
C ASN A 49 -11.95 -36.83 1.15
N THR A 50 -11.53 -35.59 1.28
CA THR A 50 -10.28 -35.11 0.74
C THR A 50 -9.58 -34.25 1.79
N LYS A 51 -8.41 -34.68 2.26
CA LYS A 51 -7.62 -33.88 3.20
C LYS A 51 -6.99 -32.71 2.47
N PRO A 52 -7.10 -31.47 2.98
CA PRO A 52 -6.38 -30.35 2.41
C PRO A 52 -4.87 -30.48 2.66
N TYR A 53 -4.08 -29.88 1.77
CA TYR A 53 -2.66 -29.69 2.03
C TYR A 53 -2.48 -28.72 3.19
N PRO A 54 -1.49 -28.94 4.07
CA PRO A 54 -1.20 -28.01 5.15
C PRO A 54 -0.59 -26.70 4.64
N ALA A 55 -0.63 -25.67 5.47
CA ALA A 55 0.17 -24.46 5.27
C ALA A 55 1.67 -24.77 5.27
N GLY A 56 2.48 -23.87 4.71
CA GLY A 56 3.94 -23.97 4.67
C GLY A 56 4.50 -24.69 3.44
N LEU A 57 3.65 -25.23 2.56
CA LEU A 57 4.06 -25.83 1.28
C LEU A 57 4.06 -24.79 0.16
N LEU A 58 4.81 -25.08 -0.91
CA LEU A 58 4.83 -24.26 -2.11
C LEU A 58 3.85 -24.82 -3.17
N THR A 59 3.24 -23.96 -3.93
CA THR A 59 2.41 -24.33 -5.09
C THR A 59 3.00 -23.75 -6.36
N VAL A 60 2.99 -24.51 -7.44
CA VAL A 60 3.52 -24.12 -8.75
C VAL A 60 2.44 -24.29 -9.81
N ALA A 61 2.10 -23.24 -10.54
CA ALA A 61 1.22 -23.32 -11.70
C ALA A 61 1.95 -23.99 -12.87
N LEU A 62 1.41 -25.11 -13.38
CA LEU A 62 2.02 -25.87 -14.46
C LEU A 62 1.53 -25.41 -15.84
N GLY A 63 0.46 -24.62 -15.89
CA GLY A 63 -0.14 -24.00 -17.08
C GLY A 63 -0.77 -22.67 -16.72
N GLY A 64 -1.28 -21.93 -17.68
CA GLY A 64 -1.79 -20.57 -17.45
C GLY A 64 -0.64 -19.61 -17.11
N SER A 65 -0.58 -19.13 -15.88
CA SER A 65 0.59 -18.37 -15.39
C SER A 65 1.73 -19.32 -15.02
N VAL A 66 2.36 -19.93 -16.02
CA VAL A 66 3.33 -21.03 -15.85
C VAL A 66 4.47 -20.63 -14.93
N LEU A 67 4.84 -21.53 -14.02
CA LEU A 67 5.83 -21.40 -12.97
C LEU A 67 5.57 -20.25 -11.97
N SER A 68 4.39 -19.63 -11.96
CA SER A 68 4.00 -18.83 -10.81
C SER A 68 4.00 -19.69 -9.55
N THR A 69 4.89 -19.38 -8.63
CA THR A 69 5.16 -20.19 -7.45
C THR A 69 4.92 -19.38 -6.19
N PHE A 70 4.19 -19.97 -5.24
CA PHE A 70 3.77 -19.27 -4.03
C PHE A 70 3.87 -20.16 -2.80
N LEU A 71 4.31 -19.57 -1.70
CA LEU A 71 4.21 -20.16 -0.37
C LEU A 71 2.77 -20.02 0.15
N GLN A 72 2.15 -21.13 0.51
CA GLN A 72 0.78 -21.13 1.03
C GLN A 72 0.80 -21.03 2.56
N ASN A 73 0.22 -19.96 3.08
CA ASN A 73 0.18 -19.66 4.52
C ASN A 73 -1.11 -20.15 5.23
N LYS A 74 -2.01 -20.80 4.50
CA LYS A 74 -3.24 -21.44 5.01
C LYS A 74 -3.41 -22.82 4.38
N PRO A 75 -4.18 -23.74 5.00
CA PRO A 75 -4.55 -25.00 4.36
C PRO A 75 -5.25 -24.76 3.02
N PHE A 76 -4.99 -25.66 2.05
CA PHE A 76 -5.45 -25.44 0.70
C PHE A 76 -5.77 -26.74 -0.07
N TYR A 77 -6.63 -26.60 -1.06
CA TYR A 77 -6.83 -27.52 -2.19
C TYR A 77 -6.26 -26.91 -3.46
N THR A 78 -6.06 -27.73 -4.48
CA THR A 78 -5.57 -27.24 -5.76
C THR A 78 -6.49 -27.62 -6.92
N ALA A 79 -6.55 -26.76 -7.92
CA ALA A 79 -7.08 -27.06 -9.23
C ALA A 79 -6.19 -28.05 -10.00
N GLN A 80 -6.64 -28.44 -11.21
CA GLN A 80 -5.79 -29.16 -12.16
C GLN A 80 -4.59 -28.32 -12.59
N ASN A 81 -3.48 -28.98 -12.96
CA ASN A 81 -2.24 -28.34 -13.41
C ASN A 81 -1.64 -27.37 -12.38
N VAL A 82 -1.73 -27.72 -11.10
CA VAL A 82 -0.99 -27.12 -10.01
C VAL A 82 -0.19 -28.21 -9.31
N ALA A 83 1.13 -28.03 -9.20
CA ALA A 83 1.99 -28.88 -8.41
C ALA A 83 2.12 -28.33 -6.99
N VAL A 84 2.35 -29.24 -6.04
CA VAL A 84 2.65 -28.95 -4.65
C VAL A 84 4.07 -29.44 -4.35
N LEU A 85 4.89 -28.58 -3.78
CA LEU A 85 6.25 -28.86 -3.40
C LEU A 85 6.36 -28.90 -1.89
N ASN A 86 6.82 -30.03 -1.37
CA ASN A 86 7.16 -30.21 0.04
C ASN A 86 8.69 -30.24 0.18
N PRO A 87 9.31 -29.33 0.95
CA PRO A 87 10.76 -29.40 1.19
C PRO A 87 11.17 -30.74 1.80
N LYS A 88 12.26 -31.33 1.29
CA LYS A 88 12.82 -32.59 1.83
C LYS A 88 13.58 -32.38 3.13
N THR A 89 14.03 -31.16 3.37
CA THR A 89 14.71 -30.74 4.59
C THR A 89 13.98 -29.52 5.17
N GLU A 90 14.17 -29.26 6.44
CA GLU A 90 13.62 -28.06 7.07
C GLU A 90 14.15 -26.79 6.38
N MET A 91 13.24 -25.84 6.07
CA MET A 91 13.55 -24.56 5.43
C MET A 91 12.88 -23.42 6.17
N THR A 92 13.57 -22.30 6.28
CA THR A 92 12.98 -21.04 6.74
C THR A 92 11.95 -20.52 5.72
N GLU A 93 11.10 -19.60 6.15
CA GLU A 93 10.14 -18.96 5.26
C GLU A 93 10.85 -18.14 4.17
N GLN A 94 11.96 -17.49 4.50
CA GLN A 94 12.82 -16.76 3.58
C GLN A 94 13.39 -17.66 2.48
N GLN A 95 13.91 -18.82 2.83
CA GLN A 95 14.40 -19.81 1.87
C GLN A 95 13.30 -20.31 0.95
N LYS A 96 12.11 -20.60 1.47
CA LYS A 96 10.95 -21.00 0.67
C LYS A 96 10.55 -19.91 -0.33
N LEU A 97 10.53 -18.66 0.09
CA LEU A 97 10.24 -17.50 -0.79
C LEU A 97 11.34 -17.28 -1.84
N PHE A 98 12.60 -17.50 -1.47
CA PHE A 98 13.70 -17.51 -2.42
C PHE A 98 13.48 -18.55 -3.53
N TYR A 99 13.07 -19.78 -3.17
CA TYR A 99 12.74 -20.80 -4.16
C TYR A 99 11.51 -20.45 -4.99
N CYS A 100 10.52 -19.76 -4.44
CA CYS A 100 9.41 -19.23 -5.25
C CYS A 100 9.94 -18.33 -6.37
N ALA A 101 10.87 -17.42 -6.07
CA ALA A 101 11.49 -16.54 -7.05
C ALA A 101 12.40 -17.30 -8.03
N ALA A 102 13.23 -18.23 -7.54
CA ALA A 102 14.15 -19.02 -8.37
C ALA A 102 13.41 -19.91 -9.38
N ILE A 103 12.29 -20.53 -8.97
CA ILE A 103 11.45 -21.32 -9.87
C ILE A 103 10.79 -20.42 -10.91
N PHE A 104 10.20 -19.30 -10.46
CA PHE A 104 9.53 -18.34 -11.36
C PHE A 104 10.50 -17.70 -12.36
N ALA A 105 11.77 -17.48 -12.01
CA ALA A 105 12.80 -16.96 -12.91
C ALA A 105 12.99 -17.83 -14.17
N ASN A 106 12.60 -19.10 -14.13
CA ASN A 106 12.62 -20.00 -15.30
C ASN A 106 11.38 -19.89 -16.19
N ALA A 107 10.39 -19.05 -15.86
CA ALA A 107 9.11 -18.96 -16.60
C ALA A 107 9.28 -18.58 -18.07
N TYR A 108 10.33 -17.79 -18.41
CA TYR A 108 10.64 -17.41 -19.78
C TYR A 108 10.83 -18.62 -20.72
N ARG A 109 11.25 -19.77 -20.20
CA ARG A 109 11.45 -21.03 -20.96
C ARG A 109 10.14 -21.64 -21.47
N PHE A 110 9.01 -21.20 -20.89
CA PHE A 110 7.66 -21.70 -21.16
C PHE A 110 6.77 -20.65 -21.83
N SER A 111 7.30 -19.47 -22.16
CA SER A 111 6.54 -18.33 -22.68
C SER A 111 6.02 -18.52 -24.12
N ALA A 112 6.49 -19.54 -24.86
CA ALA A 112 6.09 -19.77 -26.23
C ALA A 112 5.01 -20.86 -26.36
N CYS A 113 3.91 -20.55 -27.03
CA CYS A 113 2.91 -21.51 -27.55
C CYS A 113 2.29 -22.47 -26.53
N GLY A 114 1.89 -21.97 -25.34
CA GLY A 114 1.11 -22.78 -24.39
C GLY A 114 1.85 -23.98 -23.81
N ARG A 115 3.18 -23.94 -23.74
CA ARG A 115 3.98 -25.00 -23.10
C ARG A 115 3.63 -25.11 -21.62
N GLU A 116 3.31 -26.31 -21.19
CA GLU A 116 3.11 -26.65 -19.78
C GLU A 116 4.38 -27.22 -19.16
N ALA A 117 4.61 -26.92 -17.88
CA ALA A 117 5.79 -27.39 -17.14
C ALA A 117 5.63 -28.83 -16.57
N ASN A 118 4.52 -29.54 -16.86
CA ASN A 118 4.14 -30.81 -16.27
C ASN A 118 5.25 -31.89 -16.24
N ARG A 119 5.94 -32.08 -17.36
CA ARG A 119 6.97 -33.13 -17.48
C ARG A 119 8.35 -32.68 -17.05
N THR A 120 8.61 -31.37 -17.05
CA THR A 120 9.95 -30.80 -16.86
C THR A 120 10.15 -30.17 -15.50
N LEU A 121 9.09 -29.97 -14.71
CA LEU A 121 9.18 -29.30 -13.42
C LEU A 121 10.21 -29.97 -12.49
N ARG A 122 10.20 -31.30 -12.39
CA ARG A 122 11.10 -32.04 -11.49
C ARG A 122 12.57 -31.86 -11.83
N GLN A 123 12.88 -31.71 -13.12
CA GLN A 123 14.23 -31.53 -13.67
C GLN A 123 14.60 -30.06 -13.86
N LEU A 124 13.79 -29.14 -13.33
CA LEU A 124 14.11 -27.72 -13.38
C LEU A 124 15.34 -27.45 -12.50
N PHE A 125 16.35 -26.80 -13.05
CA PHE A 125 17.54 -26.43 -12.31
C PHE A 125 17.26 -25.18 -11.43
N VAL A 126 17.58 -25.31 -10.16
CA VAL A 126 17.49 -24.27 -9.13
C VAL A 126 18.78 -24.23 -8.32
N PRO A 127 19.11 -23.14 -7.61
CA PRO A 127 20.22 -23.14 -6.66
C PRO A 127 20.08 -24.24 -5.62
N SER A 128 21.20 -24.89 -5.24
CA SER A 128 21.23 -25.80 -4.07
C SER A 128 21.11 -24.98 -2.77
N LEU A 129 20.89 -25.65 -1.63
CA LEU A 129 20.72 -24.96 -0.34
C LEU A 129 21.94 -24.13 0.06
N ASP A 130 23.14 -24.63 -0.23
CA ASP A 130 24.41 -23.96 0.02
C ASP A 130 24.70 -22.79 -0.95
N GLU A 131 24.00 -22.75 -2.08
CA GLU A 131 24.07 -21.63 -3.03
C GLU A 131 23.07 -20.50 -2.70
N ILE A 132 22.22 -20.65 -1.66
CA ILE A 132 21.33 -19.56 -1.23
C ILE A 132 22.17 -18.40 -0.69
N PRO A 133 22.01 -17.16 -1.22
CA PRO A 133 22.76 -16.02 -0.71
C PRO A 133 22.46 -15.73 0.76
N SER A 134 23.47 -15.41 1.55
CA SER A 134 23.35 -15.16 3.00
C SER A 134 22.37 -14.02 3.35
N TRP A 135 22.21 -13.04 2.47
CA TRP A 135 21.24 -11.95 2.68
C TRP A 135 19.78 -12.42 2.71
N VAL A 136 19.46 -13.61 2.16
CA VAL A 136 18.09 -14.17 2.15
C VAL A 136 17.54 -14.29 3.57
N GLU A 137 18.33 -14.78 4.50
CA GLU A 137 17.93 -14.92 5.90
C GLU A 137 17.73 -13.59 6.62
N SER A 138 18.34 -12.51 6.13
CA SER A 138 18.20 -11.18 6.71
C SER A 138 16.96 -10.42 6.22
N VAL A 139 16.20 -10.98 5.27
CA VAL A 139 15.00 -10.34 4.73
C VAL A 139 13.90 -10.31 5.79
N ASN A 140 13.46 -9.10 6.14
CA ASN A 140 12.29 -8.92 6.98
C ASN A 140 11.02 -9.23 6.17
N LEU A 141 10.37 -10.35 6.46
CA LEU A 141 9.14 -10.80 5.77
C LEU A 141 7.89 -10.02 6.21
N ASN A 142 7.98 -9.29 7.29
CA ASN A 142 6.90 -8.45 7.78
C ASN A 142 7.36 -6.99 8.01
N PRO A 143 7.79 -6.29 6.94
CA PRO A 143 8.25 -4.90 7.07
C PRO A 143 7.15 -3.96 7.55
N SER A 144 5.90 -4.41 7.49
CA SER A 144 4.72 -3.68 7.98
C SER A 144 4.28 -4.13 9.37
N ALA A 145 5.05 -4.98 10.08
CA ALA A 145 4.71 -5.36 11.45
C ALA A 145 4.64 -4.12 12.35
N GLY A 146 3.52 -3.93 12.99
CA GLY A 146 3.26 -2.76 13.84
C GLY A 146 2.95 -1.45 13.11
N VAL A 147 3.10 -1.39 11.76
CA VAL A 147 2.80 -0.17 10.98
C VAL A 147 1.34 0.26 11.12
N ASN A 148 0.43 -0.70 11.20
CA ASN A 148 -1.00 -0.44 11.35
C ASN A 148 -1.45 -0.33 12.82
N GLU A 149 -0.55 -0.48 13.78
CA GLU A 149 -0.89 -0.37 15.20
C GLU A 149 -1.00 1.10 15.63
N PRO A 150 -1.82 1.38 16.65
CA PRO A 150 -1.83 2.68 17.31
C PRO A 150 -0.57 2.84 18.19
N LYS A 151 -0.05 4.05 18.29
CA LYS A 151 1.05 4.39 19.19
C LYS A 151 0.64 4.29 20.66
N LEU A 152 -0.61 4.61 20.97
CA LEU A 152 -1.23 4.47 22.29
C LEU A 152 -2.40 3.50 22.22
N LYS A 153 -2.39 2.49 23.10
CA LYS A 153 -3.44 1.46 23.22
C LYS A 153 -4.51 1.88 24.24
N GLU A 154 -5.03 3.09 24.10
CA GLU A 154 -6.14 3.60 24.89
C GLU A 154 -7.31 3.99 23.97
N SER A 155 -8.50 4.16 24.53
CA SER A 155 -9.65 4.66 23.80
C SER A 155 -9.96 6.07 24.26
N LEU A 156 -9.89 7.02 23.35
CA LEU A 156 -10.25 8.42 23.60
C LEU A 156 -11.39 8.84 22.70
N ASP A 157 -12.28 9.66 23.23
CA ASP A 157 -13.36 10.27 22.45
C ASP A 157 -12.82 11.35 21.52
N LEU A 158 -13.64 11.77 20.56
CA LEU A 158 -13.32 12.92 19.72
C LEU A 158 -13.10 14.18 20.58
N PRO A 159 -12.14 15.04 20.21
CA PRO A 159 -11.92 16.32 20.90
C PRO A 159 -13.21 17.15 21.00
N VAL A 160 -13.45 17.72 22.16
CA VAL A 160 -14.65 18.55 22.41
C VAL A 160 -14.49 19.89 21.71
N VAL A 161 -15.35 20.17 20.75
CA VAL A 161 -15.36 21.44 20.01
C VAL A 161 -16.17 22.47 20.79
N ARG A 162 -15.50 23.48 21.35
CA ARG A 162 -16.14 24.59 22.10
C ARG A 162 -16.40 25.79 21.19
N GLN A 163 -15.57 26.00 20.16
CA GLN A 163 -15.62 27.13 19.26
C GLN A 163 -15.29 26.68 17.82
N SER A 164 -15.82 27.39 16.84
CA SER A 164 -15.46 27.20 15.45
C SER A 164 -15.04 28.54 14.84
N LYS A 165 -14.04 28.50 13.96
CA LYS A 165 -13.56 29.64 13.18
C LYS A 165 -13.50 29.32 11.69
N ARG A 166 -13.44 30.34 10.88
CA ARG A 166 -13.19 30.20 9.44
C ARG A 166 -11.79 29.66 9.20
N LEU A 167 -11.63 28.93 8.11
CA LEU A 167 -10.33 28.37 7.74
C LEU A 167 -9.25 29.45 7.62
N ASP A 168 -9.57 30.63 7.06
CA ASP A 168 -8.63 31.76 6.92
C ASP A 168 -8.33 32.52 8.22
N GLU A 169 -9.05 32.22 9.32
CA GLU A 169 -8.72 32.70 10.66
C GLU A 169 -7.76 31.76 11.43
N ILE A 170 -7.60 30.51 10.94
CA ILE A 170 -6.74 29.49 11.53
C ILE A 170 -5.46 29.31 10.71
N PHE A 171 -5.57 29.43 9.37
CA PHE A 171 -4.48 29.21 8.43
C PHE A 171 -4.31 30.36 7.45
N THR A 172 -3.08 30.74 7.16
CA THR A 172 -2.75 31.49 5.95
C THR A 172 -2.83 30.56 4.75
N ILE A 173 -3.35 31.07 3.64
CA ILE A 173 -3.60 30.26 2.43
C ILE A 173 -2.70 30.75 1.31
N GLN A 174 -1.88 29.86 0.76
CA GLN A 174 -1.06 30.12 -0.40
C GLN A 174 -1.40 29.15 -1.53
N ASN A 175 -1.71 29.67 -2.73
CA ASN A 175 -1.92 28.83 -3.91
C ASN A 175 -0.59 28.40 -4.52
N GLY A 176 -0.57 27.18 -5.07
CA GLY A 176 0.59 26.67 -5.79
C GLY A 176 0.78 27.27 -7.19
N ILE A 177 1.69 26.72 -7.97
CA ILE A 177 2.14 27.17 -9.28
C ILE A 177 1.66 26.22 -10.37
N ALA A 178 1.26 26.76 -11.54
CA ALA A 178 0.88 25.94 -12.70
C ALA A 178 2.09 25.22 -13.30
N ALA A 179 1.91 23.95 -13.68
CA ALA A 179 2.96 23.10 -14.26
C ALA A 179 3.59 23.69 -15.53
N THR A 180 2.83 24.46 -16.32
CA THR A 180 3.31 25.10 -17.56
C THR A 180 4.48 26.07 -17.36
N LYS A 181 4.76 26.46 -16.12
CA LYS A 181 5.85 27.36 -15.75
C LYS A 181 7.07 26.60 -15.16
N LEU A 182 7.02 25.27 -15.10
CA LEU A 182 7.99 24.46 -14.37
C LEU A 182 8.57 23.37 -15.27
N LYS A 183 9.83 22.99 -15.01
CA LYS A 183 10.46 21.84 -15.65
C LYS A 183 10.11 20.58 -14.84
N GLU A 184 9.16 19.80 -15.37
CA GLU A 184 8.61 18.61 -14.70
C GLU A 184 9.27 17.31 -15.18
N PHE A 185 9.40 16.35 -14.26
CA PHE A 185 9.93 14.99 -14.49
C PHE A 185 8.97 13.96 -13.92
N GLU A 186 8.84 12.80 -14.59
CA GLU A 186 8.04 11.67 -14.09
C GLU A 186 8.78 10.84 -13.03
N GLN A 187 10.11 10.93 -12.99
CA GLN A 187 10.95 10.19 -12.05
C GLN A 187 11.82 11.17 -11.26
N ARG A 188 12.09 10.81 -10.01
CA ARG A 188 12.99 11.57 -9.14
C ARG A 188 14.40 11.59 -9.74
N GLN A 189 14.97 12.78 -9.86
CA GLN A 189 16.34 13.03 -10.29
C GLN A 189 17.08 13.77 -9.18
N LYS A 190 18.40 13.92 -9.37
CA LYS A 190 19.21 14.77 -8.50
C LYS A 190 18.67 16.21 -8.56
N ASP A 191 18.62 16.87 -7.41
CA ASP A 191 18.17 18.28 -7.27
C ASP A 191 16.72 18.54 -7.75
N THR A 192 15.83 17.54 -7.52
CA THR A 192 14.40 17.69 -7.78
C THR A 192 13.59 17.70 -6.49
N VAL A 193 12.47 18.44 -6.50
CA VAL A 193 11.48 18.55 -5.45
C VAL A 193 10.17 17.91 -5.91
N VAL A 194 9.45 17.27 -4.99
CA VAL A 194 8.13 16.68 -5.28
C VAL A 194 7.16 17.77 -5.72
N TYR A 195 6.37 17.49 -6.77
CA TYR A 195 5.31 18.37 -7.25
C TYR A 195 3.95 17.76 -6.92
N ILE A 196 3.26 18.34 -5.94
CA ILE A 196 1.97 17.86 -5.45
C ILE A 196 0.84 18.38 -6.33
N ARG A 197 0.03 17.45 -6.85
CA ARG A 197 -1.18 17.70 -7.63
C ARG A 197 -2.45 17.34 -6.84
N PRO A 198 -3.63 17.91 -7.21
CA PRO A 198 -4.89 17.49 -6.61
C PRO A 198 -5.13 15.99 -6.81
N ALA A 199 -5.38 15.28 -5.72
CA ALA A 199 -5.73 13.87 -5.78
C ALA A 199 -6.56 13.44 -4.55
N SER A 200 -7.35 12.39 -4.73
CA SER A 200 -8.12 11.75 -3.65
C SER A 200 -7.30 10.71 -2.88
N THR A 201 -6.06 10.44 -3.31
CA THR A 201 -5.14 9.50 -2.64
C THR A 201 -3.73 10.08 -2.64
N GLN A 202 -2.98 9.89 -1.56
CA GLN A 202 -1.58 10.35 -1.47
C GLN A 202 -0.69 9.73 -2.55
N ALA A 203 -0.88 8.47 -2.89
CA ALA A 203 -0.12 7.79 -3.93
C ALA A 203 -0.19 8.47 -5.31
N ARG A 204 -1.25 9.23 -5.58
CA ARG A 204 -1.39 10.03 -6.81
C ARG A 204 -0.78 11.42 -6.69
N THR A 205 -0.63 11.96 -5.47
CA THR A 205 -0.05 13.29 -5.25
C THR A 205 1.47 13.31 -5.44
N LEU A 206 2.16 12.19 -5.25
CA LEU A 206 3.63 12.09 -5.22
C LEU A 206 4.25 11.56 -6.52
N ARG A 207 3.61 11.74 -7.67
CA ARG A 207 4.03 11.12 -8.94
C ARG A 207 4.85 12.00 -9.86
N SER A 208 5.08 13.25 -9.55
CA SER A 208 5.90 14.11 -10.38
C SER A 208 6.87 14.94 -9.57
N TYR A 209 7.92 15.38 -10.25
CA TYR A 209 9.05 16.09 -9.66
C TYR A 209 9.36 17.29 -10.54
N ILE A 210 9.89 18.34 -9.95
CA ILE A 210 10.36 19.53 -10.67
C ILE A 210 11.81 19.80 -10.32
N ALA A 211 12.54 20.42 -11.26
CA ALA A 211 13.88 20.93 -10.99
C ALA A 211 13.81 22.04 -9.94
N ARG A 212 14.60 21.94 -8.88
CA ARG A 212 14.60 22.93 -7.78
C ARG A 212 14.95 24.34 -8.25
N ASP A 213 15.86 24.45 -9.21
CA ASP A 213 16.29 25.71 -9.81
C ASP A 213 15.24 26.36 -10.72
N SER A 214 14.15 25.65 -11.05
CA SER A 214 13.06 26.18 -11.86
C SER A 214 11.98 26.91 -11.05
N VAL A 215 12.14 27.00 -9.72
CA VAL A 215 11.14 27.57 -8.82
C VAL A 215 11.78 28.41 -7.72
N ASP A 216 11.15 29.53 -7.35
CA ASP A 216 11.59 30.34 -6.21
C ASP A 216 11.43 29.58 -4.89
N GLU A 217 12.38 29.69 -3.96
CA GLU A 217 12.35 29.08 -2.63
C GLU A 217 11.06 29.36 -1.84
N LYS A 218 10.44 30.52 -2.00
CA LYS A 218 9.15 30.88 -1.37
C LYS A 218 7.98 29.98 -1.76
N HIS A 219 8.12 29.16 -2.79
CA HIS A 219 7.13 28.20 -3.27
C HIS A 219 7.52 26.76 -2.97
N ILE A 220 8.65 26.54 -2.31
CA ILE A 220 9.08 25.25 -1.81
C ILE A 220 8.64 25.16 -0.34
N PHE A 221 7.71 24.28 -0.06
CA PHE A 221 7.14 24.10 1.26
C PHE A 221 7.84 22.97 2.01
N PRO A 222 8.12 23.13 3.31
CA PRO A 222 8.80 22.10 4.09
C PRO A 222 7.92 20.88 4.32
N CYS A 223 8.55 19.79 4.74
CA CYS A 223 7.90 18.61 5.29
C CYS A 223 6.92 19.00 6.41
N HIS A 224 5.90 18.19 6.64
CA HIS A 224 4.84 18.41 7.64
C HIS A 224 3.99 19.66 7.40
N THR A 225 3.84 20.06 6.14
CA THR A 225 2.96 21.16 5.75
C THR A 225 1.59 20.62 5.34
N LEU A 226 0.53 21.23 5.87
CA LEU A 226 -0.85 20.94 5.53
C LEU A 226 -1.21 21.53 4.16
N PHE A 227 -1.88 20.76 3.32
CA PHE A 227 -2.39 21.21 2.03
C PHE A 227 -3.75 20.60 1.68
N THR A 228 -4.50 21.25 0.79
CA THR A 228 -5.81 20.80 0.35
C THR A 228 -5.98 20.92 -1.16
N SER A 229 -6.70 19.98 -1.77
CA SER A 229 -7.06 20.02 -3.18
C SER A 229 -8.22 20.99 -3.42
N THR A 230 -8.02 21.97 -4.30
CA THR A 230 -9.03 22.99 -4.63
C THR A 230 -9.72 22.75 -5.97
N ASN A 231 -9.29 21.72 -6.72
CA ASN A 231 -9.84 21.34 -8.02
C ASN A 231 -9.67 19.83 -8.24
N GLY A 232 -10.13 19.33 -9.38
CA GLY A 232 -10.10 17.92 -9.76
C GLY A 232 -11.39 17.21 -9.36
N GLU A 233 -12.04 16.56 -10.35
CA GLU A 233 -13.26 15.80 -10.12
C GLU A 233 -13.00 14.70 -9.08
N GLY A 234 -13.84 14.65 -8.05
CA GLY A 234 -13.68 13.71 -6.92
C GLY A 234 -12.55 14.03 -5.94
N SER A 235 -11.72 15.07 -6.19
CA SER A 235 -10.57 15.42 -5.34
C SER A 235 -10.77 16.64 -4.45
N HIS A 236 -11.88 17.37 -4.58
CA HIS A 236 -12.15 18.58 -3.82
C HIS A 236 -12.02 18.38 -2.32
N THR A 237 -11.32 19.29 -1.64
CA THR A 237 -11.07 19.32 -0.19
C THR A 237 -10.38 18.09 0.41
N TYR A 238 -9.94 17.11 -0.39
CA TYR A 238 -9.01 16.13 0.14
C TYR A 238 -7.74 16.84 0.61
N SER A 239 -7.47 16.68 1.89
CA SER A 239 -6.40 17.40 2.60
C SER A 239 -5.43 16.42 3.24
N TYR A 240 -4.15 16.76 3.20
CA TYR A 240 -3.07 15.92 3.67
C TYR A 240 -1.99 16.77 4.33
N VAL A 241 -1.17 16.12 5.15
CA VAL A 241 0.07 16.69 5.67
C VAL A 241 1.23 16.05 4.89
N SER A 242 2.14 16.86 4.36
CA SER A 242 3.24 16.38 3.54
C SER A 242 4.26 15.58 4.36
N THR A 243 4.81 14.53 3.75
CA THR A 243 5.88 13.71 4.32
C THR A 243 7.27 14.09 3.79
N CYS A 244 7.33 15.07 2.91
CA CYS A 244 8.56 15.57 2.31
C CYS A 244 8.40 17.04 1.93
N GLU A 245 9.50 17.66 1.57
CA GLU A 245 9.53 18.99 0.92
C GLU A 245 8.85 18.92 -0.46
N PHE A 246 8.07 19.95 -0.82
CA PHE A 246 7.29 19.94 -2.06
C PHE A 246 7.00 21.31 -2.62
N VAL A 247 6.61 21.33 -3.88
CA VAL A 247 5.95 22.46 -4.56
C VAL A 247 4.51 22.08 -4.87
N ALA A 248 3.58 22.98 -4.63
CA ALA A 248 2.16 22.76 -4.87
C ALA A 248 1.75 23.18 -6.28
N ASN A 249 0.87 22.39 -6.93
CA ASN A 249 0.19 22.77 -8.16
C ASN A 249 -0.82 23.91 -7.90
N SER A 250 -1.14 24.70 -8.92
CA SER A 250 -2.10 25.83 -8.85
C SER A 250 -3.52 25.43 -8.37
N ASP A 251 -3.84 24.15 -8.40
CA ASP A 251 -5.10 23.58 -7.91
C ASP A 251 -4.96 22.92 -6.52
N VAL A 252 -3.87 23.23 -5.83
CA VAL A 252 -3.60 22.87 -4.44
C VAL A 252 -3.38 24.14 -3.64
N ALA A 253 -4.07 24.28 -2.53
CA ALA A 253 -3.85 25.34 -1.55
C ALA A 253 -3.00 24.80 -0.39
N VAL A 254 -1.94 25.50 -0.08
CA VAL A 254 -1.07 25.22 1.08
C VAL A 254 -1.58 26.05 2.25
N LEU A 255 -1.68 25.40 3.40
CA LEU A 255 -2.27 25.95 4.62
C LEU A 255 -1.19 26.00 5.71
N THR A 256 -0.73 27.22 6.01
CA THR A 256 0.24 27.44 7.07
C THR A 256 -0.50 27.90 8.32
N PRO A 257 -0.38 27.23 9.49
CA PRO A 257 -1.02 27.67 10.72
C PRO A 257 -0.62 29.12 11.07
N ILE A 258 -1.59 29.93 11.48
CA ILE A 258 -1.35 31.28 12.02
C ILE A 258 -0.65 31.15 13.37
N GLN A 259 -1.05 30.17 14.19
CA GLN A 259 -0.36 29.80 15.41
C GLN A 259 0.90 28.97 15.07
N SER A 260 2.09 29.46 15.41
CA SER A 260 3.38 28.95 14.89
C SER A 260 3.69 27.51 15.24
N ASP A 261 3.29 27.01 16.41
CA ASP A 261 3.78 25.75 16.98
C ASP A 261 2.76 24.60 16.89
N MET A 262 1.94 24.59 15.85
CA MET A 262 0.93 23.54 15.66
C MET A 262 1.60 22.18 15.37
N PRO A 263 1.42 21.14 16.25
CA PRO A 263 1.95 19.80 16.06
C PRO A 263 1.43 19.13 14.77
N ILE A 264 2.18 18.12 14.28
CA ILE A 264 1.78 17.37 13.09
C ILE A 264 0.44 16.65 13.29
N GLU A 265 0.19 16.13 14.47
CA GLU A 265 -1.05 15.45 14.85
C GLU A 265 -2.26 16.38 14.74
N VAL A 266 -2.10 17.63 15.19
CA VAL A 266 -3.15 18.64 15.08
C VAL A 266 -3.38 19.03 13.61
N LYS A 267 -2.32 19.13 12.80
CA LYS A 267 -2.46 19.33 11.33
C LYS A 267 -3.19 18.16 10.67
N LEU A 268 -2.93 16.91 11.08
CA LEU A 268 -3.64 15.72 10.59
C LEU A 268 -5.12 15.76 10.98
N TYR A 269 -5.43 16.17 12.20
CA TYR A 269 -6.81 16.38 12.65
C TYR A 269 -7.52 17.42 11.76
N TYR A 270 -6.89 18.57 11.51
CA TYR A 270 -7.44 19.60 10.63
C TYR A 270 -7.55 19.12 9.17
N ALA A 271 -6.61 18.33 8.67
CA ALA A 271 -6.72 17.72 7.34
C ALA A 271 -8.01 16.88 7.23
N LYS A 272 -8.34 16.14 8.27
CA LYS A 272 -9.60 15.36 8.32
C LYS A 272 -10.82 16.25 8.42
N CYS A 273 -10.78 17.31 9.23
CA CYS A 273 -11.89 18.29 9.36
C CYS A 273 -12.18 18.99 8.02
N ILE A 274 -11.14 19.43 7.29
CA ILE A 274 -11.31 20.06 5.98
C ILE A 274 -11.90 19.04 4.99
N THR A 275 -11.35 17.83 4.96
CA THR A 275 -11.87 16.75 4.09
C THR A 275 -13.32 16.40 4.41
N ALA A 276 -13.74 16.43 5.66
CA ALA A 276 -15.12 16.17 6.08
C ALA A 276 -16.12 17.18 5.49
N ASN A 277 -15.68 18.40 5.17
CA ASN A 277 -16.51 19.43 4.54
C ASN A 277 -16.72 19.24 3.03
N ARG A 278 -16.29 18.11 2.44
CA ARG A 278 -16.45 17.83 1.00
C ARG A 278 -17.89 17.90 0.51
N TYR A 279 -18.86 17.60 1.34
CA TYR A 279 -20.29 17.64 0.99
C TYR A 279 -20.75 19.06 0.59
N LEU A 280 -20.04 20.10 0.99
CA LEU A 280 -20.30 21.50 0.58
C LEU A 280 -19.88 21.75 -0.88
N PHE A 281 -19.06 20.88 -1.45
CA PHE A 281 -18.45 21.05 -2.76
C PHE A 281 -18.81 19.89 -3.67
N SER A 282 -19.38 20.20 -4.82
CA SER A 282 -19.78 19.26 -5.86
C SER A 282 -19.33 19.77 -7.22
N TYR A 283 -19.71 19.07 -8.29
CA TYR A 283 -19.45 19.52 -9.67
C TYR A 283 -19.88 20.99 -9.86
N GLY A 284 -18.95 21.81 -10.34
CA GLY A 284 -19.16 23.27 -10.51
C GLY A 284 -19.01 24.12 -9.23
N ARG A 285 -18.84 23.50 -8.05
CA ARG A 285 -18.64 24.21 -6.78
C ARG A 285 -17.26 23.95 -6.22
N LYS A 286 -16.22 24.51 -6.85
CA LYS A 286 -14.83 24.32 -6.41
C LYS A 286 -14.55 25.07 -5.11
N PRO A 287 -13.78 24.50 -4.17
CA PRO A 287 -13.32 25.16 -2.95
C PRO A 287 -12.15 26.14 -3.28
N LYS A 288 -12.45 27.26 -3.91
CA LYS A 288 -11.46 28.31 -4.24
C LYS A 288 -11.91 29.65 -3.72
N GLY A 289 -10.93 30.52 -3.42
CA GLY A 289 -11.18 31.89 -2.95
C GLY A 289 -12.02 31.88 -1.66
N GLU A 290 -13.07 32.71 -1.63
CA GLU A 290 -13.93 32.86 -0.45
C GLU A 290 -14.61 31.56 -0.02
N LYS A 291 -14.92 30.66 -0.94
CA LYS A 291 -15.53 29.37 -0.62
C LYS A 291 -14.61 28.46 0.20
N LEU A 292 -13.29 28.49 -0.04
CA LEU A 292 -12.32 27.77 0.77
C LEU A 292 -12.13 28.45 2.14
N LYS A 293 -11.98 29.77 2.13
CA LYS A 293 -11.77 30.58 3.32
C LYS A 293 -12.89 30.45 4.35
N SER A 294 -14.13 30.40 3.88
CA SER A 294 -15.34 30.35 4.72
C SER A 294 -15.67 28.96 5.28
N ILE A 295 -14.87 27.93 5.04
CA ILE A 295 -15.06 26.62 5.69
C ILE A 295 -14.93 26.82 7.20
N MET A 296 -15.97 26.42 7.94
CA MET A 296 -15.96 26.46 9.40
C MET A 296 -15.25 25.22 9.92
N LEU A 297 -14.26 25.42 10.79
CA LEU A 297 -13.46 24.37 11.41
C LEU A 297 -13.50 24.51 12.93
N PRO A 298 -13.36 23.38 13.67
CA PRO A 298 -13.09 23.43 15.10
C PRO A 298 -11.91 24.37 15.40
N TYR A 299 -12.02 25.18 16.43
CA TYR A 299 -10.93 26.07 16.85
C TYR A 299 -10.43 25.69 18.24
N PHE A 300 -9.12 25.57 18.34
CA PHE A 300 -8.40 25.23 19.55
C PHE A 300 -7.25 26.24 19.74
N ASP A 301 -7.17 26.89 20.89
CA ASP A 301 -6.16 27.88 21.19
C ASP A 301 -5.38 27.58 22.49
N GLN A 302 -5.80 26.55 23.25
CA GLN A 302 -5.15 26.11 24.45
C GLN A 302 -4.20 24.96 24.20
N GLN A 303 -3.06 24.92 24.92
CA GLN A 303 -2.08 23.84 24.77
C GLN A 303 -2.69 22.50 25.18
N GLU A 304 -3.55 22.48 26.19
CA GLU A 304 -4.24 21.27 26.67
C GLU A 304 -5.13 20.63 25.57
N ASP A 305 -5.76 21.45 24.74
CA ASP A 305 -6.55 20.94 23.61
C ASP A 305 -5.64 20.31 22.55
N PHE A 306 -4.48 20.90 22.28
CA PHE A 306 -3.48 20.32 21.37
C PHE A 306 -2.90 19.02 21.91
N ASP A 307 -2.56 18.95 23.18
CA ASP A 307 -2.06 17.75 23.83
C ASP A 307 -3.09 16.62 23.79
N TYR A 308 -4.38 16.96 23.99
CA TYR A 308 -5.46 15.98 23.85
C TYR A 308 -5.60 15.47 22.41
N ILE A 309 -5.55 16.36 21.41
CA ILE A 309 -5.62 15.97 19.99
C ILE A 309 -4.44 15.08 19.62
N CYS A 310 -3.22 15.40 20.07
CA CYS A 310 -2.04 14.56 19.84
C CYS A 310 -2.24 13.15 20.41
N ARG A 311 -2.70 13.05 21.65
CA ARG A 311 -3.02 11.74 22.25
C ARG A 311 -4.11 11.01 21.48
N PHE A 312 -5.19 11.70 21.10
CA PHE A 312 -6.27 11.12 20.31
C PHE A 312 -5.76 10.56 18.97
N ILE A 313 -4.94 11.32 18.24
CA ILE A 313 -4.34 10.84 16.97
C ILE A 313 -3.47 9.60 17.22
N HIS A 314 -2.72 9.55 18.32
CA HIS A 314 -1.89 8.41 18.68
C HIS A 314 -2.70 7.15 19.04
N THR A 315 -4.00 7.24 19.31
CA THR A 315 -4.89 6.07 19.49
C THR A 315 -5.42 5.50 18.16
N LEU A 316 -5.24 6.21 17.06
CA LEU A 316 -5.73 5.77 15.75
C LEU A 316 -4.77 4.75 15.11
N LEU A 317 -5.33 3.86 14.28
CA LEU A 317 -4.52 2.94 13.49
C LEU A 317 -3.50 3.70 12.64
N PHE A 318 -2.35 3.09 12.43
CA PHE A 318 -1.19 3.63 11.70
C PHE A 318 -0.43 4.77 12.41
N SER A 319 -0.85 5.21 13.58
CA SER A 319 -0.18 6.31 14.29
C SER A 319 1.18 5.92 14.89
N ASN A 320 1.53 4.65 14.93
CA ASN A 320 2.84 4.19 15.40
C ASN A 320 4.02 4.71 14.54
N ASN A 321 3.73 5.32 13.38
CA ASN A 321 4.73 5.90 12.47
C ASN A 321 4.80 7.44 12.53
N LEU A 322 4.11 8.07 13.48
CA LEU A 322 4.13 9.51 13.72
C LEU A 322 5.19 9.91 14.75
#